data_91702be2d27becca03f81ce6ca96363a
#
_entry.id   91702be2d27becca03f81ce6ca96363a
#
_cell.length_a   1.000
_cell.length_b   1.000
_cell.length_c   1.000
_cell.angle_alpha   90.00
_cell.angle_beta   90.00
_cell.angle_gamma   90.00
#
_symmetry.space_group_name_H-M   'P 1'
#
loop_
_entity.id
_entity.type
_entity.pdbx_description
1 polymer ?
#
loop_
_entity_poly.entity_id
_entity_poly.type
_entity_poly.pdbx_seq_one_letter_code
_entity_poly.pdbx_strand_id
1 'polypeptide(L)'
;GVLLRTAALPALTDAGRSRLADLRVSDVIDLRSDAEAASQGFDAVAQDVRVHRLPITPGGELAGQAAGALGGAGADPAALEQFVTLLNTPGWADNLMAGVYREIVTTPEAVIQLGRGLRIIAEAEGSVIVHCSAGKDRTGVLVALAALLAGAEQAAVEEDFLYSNHASAAQRAVVPAIPGVDPALFAPFLGVQLSALHGALDAIESEHGSLPAFAASAGVDESTLAALRARLEP
;
A
#
# COMPACT_ATOMS: atom_id res chain seq x y z
N GLY A 1 3.12 0.76 19.80
CA GLY A 1 2.36 0.05 18.75
C GLY A 1 3.18 -1.09 18.19
N VAL A 2 2.53 -2.16 17.79
CA VAL A 2 3.16 -3.37 17.24
C VAL A 2 3.11 -3.42 15.72
N LEU A 3 2.24 -2.61 15.09
CA LEU A 3 2.09 -2.50 13.64
C LEU A 3 2.31 -1.04 13.23
N LEU A 4 3.24 -0.83 12.31
CA LEU A 4 3.72 0.49 11.88
C LEU A 4 3.59 0.62 10.36
N ARG A 5 3.24 1.82 9.89
CA ARG A 5 3.18 2.16 8.46
C ARG A 5 4.25 3.18 8.12
N THR A 6 4.95 2.97 6.99
CA THR A 6 5.94 3.94 6.49
C THR A 6 5.94 3.99 4.96
N ALA A 7 6.60 4.98 4.38
CA ALA A 7 7.11 4.89 3.02
C ALA A 7 8.33 3.94 2.97
N ALA A 8 8.83 3.66 1.77
CA ALA A 8 10.02 2.84 1.55
C ALA A 8 11.25 3.38 2.32
N LEU A 9 12.13 2.47 2.74
CA LEU A 9 13.23 2.74 3.68
C LEU A 9 14.66 2.78 3.08
N PRO A 10 14.88 2.98 1.76
CA PRO A 10 16.24 2.99 1.21
C PRO A 10 17.09 4.15 1.73
N ALA A 11 16.46 5.27 2.08
CA ALA A 11 17.12 6.47 2.60
C ALA A 11 17.09 6.56 4.14
N LEU A 12 16.91 5.43 4.84
CA LEU A 12 16.85 5.41 6.29
C LEU A 12 18.18 5.85 6.89
N THR A 13 18.14 6.91 7.70
CA THR A 13 19.31 7.47 8.38
C THR A 13 19.72 6.62 9.60
N ASP A 14 20.91 6.89 10.17
CA ASP A 14 21.33 6.25 11.42
C ASP A 14 20.36 6.54 12.57
N ALA A 15 19.85 7.78 12.66
CA ALA A 15 18.82 8.14 13.62
C ALA A 15 17.53 7.36 13.40
N GLY A 16 17.15 7.15 12.13
CA GLY A 16 16.01 6.29 11.76
C GLY A 16 16.22 4.86 12.20
N ARG A 17 17.40 4.27 11.93
CA ARG A 17 17.75 2.91 12.39
C ARG A 17 17.68 2.77 13.91
N SER A 18 18.24 3.74 14.63
CA SER A 18 18.13 3.79 16.11
C SER A 18 16.68 3.82 16.56
N ARG A 19 15.84 4.61 15.89
CA ARG A 19 14.40 4.67 16.21
C ARG A 19 13.68 3.35 15.96
N LEU A 20 14.03 2.61 14.90
CA LEU A 20 13.47 1.27 14.66
C LEU A 20 13.89 0.29 15.77
N ALA A 21 15.12 0.37 16.25
CA ALA A 21 15.60 -0.44 17.39
C ALA A 21 14.83 -0.11 18.69
N ASP A 22 14.60 1.19 19.00
CA ASP A 22 13.79 1.62 20.15
C ASP A 22 12.35 1.07 20.08
N LEU A 23 11.80 0.99 18.85
CA LEU A 23 10.47 0.45 18.58
C LEU A 23 10.46 -1.08 18.54
N ARG A 24 11.62 -1.73 18.71
CA ARG A 24 11.81 -3.18 18.64
C ARG A 24 11.26 -3.77 17.34
N VAL A 25 11.56 -3.11 16.21
CA VAL A 25 11.16 -3.62 14.90
C VAL A 25 11.94 -4.90 14.62
N SER A 26 11.23 -6.01 14.43
CA SER A 26 11.80 -7.31 14.08
C SER A 26 11.59 -7.66 12.60
N ASP A 27 10.54 -7.13 12.00
CA ASP A 27 10.10 -7.50 10.65
C ASP A 27 9.69 -6.26 9.84
N VAL A 28 10.05 -6.26 8.56
CA VAL A 28 9.61 -5.29 7.55
C VAL A 28 8.93 -6.04 6.43
N ILE A 29 7.72 -5.64 6.07
CA ILE A 29 6.96 -6.13 4.93
C ILE A 29 7.05 -5.09 3.81
N ASP A 30 7.81 -5.40 2.76
CA ASP A 30 7.96 -4.59 1.57
C ASP A 30 7.02 -5.09 0.46
N LEU A 31 5.98 -4.31 0.17
CA LEU A 31 4.96 -4.60 -0.84
C LEU A 31 5.30 -4.06 -2.23
N ARG A 32 6.47 -3.45 -2.41
CA ARG A 32 6.91 -2.93 -3.71
C ARG A 32 7.16 -4.05 -4.70
N SER A 33 6.87 -3.80 -5.97
CA SER A 33 7.32 -4.67 -7.05
C SER A 33 8.86 -4.75 -7.10
N ASP A 34 9.40 -5.75 -7.79
CA ASP A 34 10.83 -5.87 -7.95
C ASP A 34 11.42 -4.70 -8.75
N ALA A 35 10.67 -4.17 -9.73
CA ALA A 35 11.07 -3.00 -10.50
C ALA A 35 11.12 -1.73 -9.62
N GLU A 36 10.12 -1.51 -8.75
CA GLU A 36 10.12 -0.39 -7.80
C GLU A 36 11.31 -0.46 -6.84
N ALA A 37 11.56 -1.63 -6.25
CA ALA A 37 12.67 -1.80 -5.31
C ALA A 37 14.04 -1.66 -5.99
N ALA A 38 14.21 -2.17 -7.22
CA ALA A 38 15.44 -1.99 -8.00
C ALA A 38 15.67 -0.51 -8.34
N SER A 39 14.61 0.24 -8.65
CA SER A 39 14.69 1.67 -9.00
C SER A 39 14.90 2.57 -7.78
N GLN A 40 14.21 2.30 -6.66
CA GLN A 40 14.22 3.15 -5.48
C GLN A 40 15.31 2.77 -4.46
N GLY A 41 15.91 1.60 -4.59
CA GLY A 41 16.83 1.01 -3.63
C GLY A 41 16.13 0.09 -2.61
N PHE A 42 16.89 -0.86 -2.08
CA PHE A 42 16.42 -1.79 -1.04
C PHE A 42 16.41 -1.12 0.34
N ASP A 43 15.65 -1.69 1.27
CA ASP A 43 15.49 -1.12 2.61
C ASP A 43 16.81 -1.18 3.40
N ALA A 44 17.23 -0.03 3.93
CA ALA A 44 18.50 0.16 4.65
C ALA A 44 18.32 -0.07 6.16
N VAL A 45 17.71 -1.19 6.56
CA VAL A 45 17.50 -1.59 7.95
C VAL A 45 18.70 -2.33 8.55
N ALA A 46 18.71 -2.53 9.86
CA ALA A 46 19.75 -3.30 10.54
C ALA A 46 19.69 -4.79 10.16
N GLN A 47 20.81 -5.52 10.31
CA GLN A 47 20.92 -6.91 9.86
C GLN A 47 20.05 -7.91 10.63
N ASP A 48 19.65 -7.56 11.85
CA ASP A 48 18.77 -8.35 12.71
C ASP A 48 17.28 -8.13 12.40
N VAL A 49 16.94 -7.19 11.54
CA VAL A 49 15.57 -6.96 11.06
C VAL A 49 15.31 -7.80 9.81
N ARG A 50 14.29 -8.64 9.85
CA ARG A 50 13.90 -9.49 8.71
C ARG A 50 13.10 -8.68 7.69
N VAL A 51 13.55 -8.63 6.45
CA VAL A 51 12.83 -7.98 5.35
C VAL A 51 12.11 -9.04 4.52
N HIS A 52 10.79 -8.97 4.48
CA HIS A 52 9.92 -9.85 3.71
C HIS A 52 9.47 -9.14 2.44
N ARG A 53 10.00 -9.59 1.30
CA ARG A 53 9.57 -9.09 -0.01
C ARG A 53 8.28 -9.77 -0.42
N LEU A 54 7.17 -9.02 -0.42
CA LEU A 54 5.83 -9.47 -0.77
C LEU A 54 5.25 -8.60 -1.89
N PRO A 55 5.79 -8.70 -3.13
CA PRO A 55 5.43 -7.78 -4.19
C PRO A 55 3.95 -7.86 -4.57
N ILE A 56 3.27 -6.71 -4.56
CA ILE A 56 1.92 -6.51 -5.07
C ILE A 56 2.01 -5.46 -6.17
N THR A 57 1.64 -5.83 -7.41
CA THR A 57 1.77 -4.98 -8.60
C THR A 57 0.39 -4.76 -9.24
N PRO A 58 -0.43 -3.86 -8.68
CA PRO A 58 -1.73 -3.55 -9.26
C PRO A 58 -1.60 -2.54 -10.41
N GLY A 59 -2.63 -2.47 -11.25
CA GLY A 59 -2.75 -1.46 -12.30
C GLY A 59 -2.16 -1.86 -13.65
N GLY A 60 -1.54 -3.03 -13.76
CA GLY A 60 -1.08 -3.62 -15.02
C GLY A 60 -0.32 -2.63 -15.95
N GLU A 61 -0.63 -2.66 -17.24
CA GLU A 61 -0.02 -1.79 -18.26
C GLU A 61 -0.30 -0.29 -18.03
N LEU A 62 -1.49 0.07 -17.54
CA LEU A 62 -1.90 1.47 -17.33
C LEU A 62 -1.09 2.16 -16.23
N ALA A 63 -0.80 1.45 -15.13
CA ALA A 63 0.08 1.99 -14.09
C ALA A 63 1.53 2.12 -14.59
N GLY A 64 1.97 1.18 -15.43
CA GLY A 64 3.27 1.23 -16.10
C GLY A 64 3.38 2.42 -17.07
N GLN A 65 2.33 2.69 -17.86
CA GLN A 65 2.26 3.84 -18.77
C GLN A 65 2.26 5.17 -18.00
N ALA A 66 1.49 5.28 -16.93
CA ALA A 66 1.47 6.46 -16.06
C ALA A 66 2.85 6.73 -15.42
N ALA A 67 3.49 5.68 -14.92
CA ALA A 67 4.85 5.77 -14.38
C ALA A 67 5.87 6.17 -15.45
N GLY A 68 5.75 5.64 -16.68
CA GLY A 68 6.59 5.99 -17.82
C GLY A 68 6.39 7.42 -18.28
N ALA A 69 5.16 7.92 -18.31
CA ALA A 69 4.84 9.30 -18.68
C ALA A 69 5.36 10.33 -17.64
N LEU A 70 5.40 9.96 -16.37
CA LEU A 70 5.87 10.80 -15.26
C LEU A 70 7.37 10.62 -14.96
N GLY A 71 8.04 9.66 -15.61
CA GLY A 71 9.41 9.19 -15.28
C GLY A 71 10.57 10.12 -15.62
N GLY A 72 10.36 11.39 -15.92
CA GLY A 72 11.45 12.38 -16.06
C GLY A 72 12.17 12.37 -17.43
N ALA A 73 13.48 12.63 -17.44
CA ALA A 73 14.28 12.77 -18.66
C ALA A 73 14.37 11.45 -19.45
N GLY A 74 13.43 11.20 -20.34
CA GLY A 74 13.30 9.99 -21.16
C GLY A 74 11.85 9.55 -21.38
N ALA A 75 10.88 10.29 -20.87
CA ALA A 75 9.46 10.05 -21.12
C ALA A 75 9.17 10.15 -22.63
N ASP A 76 8.50 9.13 -23.18
CA ASP A 76 8.03 9.16 -24.56
C ASP A 76 7.00 10.30 -24.72
N PRO A 77 7.22 11.28 -25.63
CA PRO A 77 6.28 12.38 -25.83
C PRO A 77 4.87 11.92 -26.18
N ALA A 78 4.73 10.81 -26.93
CA ALA A 78 3.43 10.26 -27.27
C ALA A 78 2.72 9.65 -26.05
N ALA A 79 3.45 8.97 -25.18
CA ALA A 79 2.91 8.45 -23.93
C ALA A 79 2.47 9.58 -22.98
N LEU A 80 3.22 10.68 -22.93
CA LEU A 80 2.85 11.86 -22.16
C LEU A 80 1.59 12.52 -22.70
N GLU A 81 1.45 12.69 -24.02
CA GLU A 81 0.24 13.25 -24.65
C GLU A 81 -0.99 12.40 -24.38
N GLN A 82 -0.85 11.08 -24.49
CA GLN A 82 -1.91 10.14 -24.16
C GLN A 82 -2.30 10.23 -22.68
N PHE A 83 -1.33 10.29 -21.77
CA PHE A 83 -1.56 10.43 -20.35
C PHE A 83 -2.28 11.74 -20.01
N VAL A 84 -1.89 12.85 -20.61
CA VAL A 84 -2.56 14.16 -20.48
C VAL A 84 -4.01 14.08 -20.94
N THR A 85 -4.28 13.40 -22.07
CA THR A 85 -5.63 13.20 -22.59
C THR A 85 -6.49 12.40 -21.60
N LEU A 86 -5.94 11.33 -21.04
CA LEU A 86 -6.61 10.49 -20.05
C LEU A 86 -6.89 11.25 -18.75
N LEU A 87 -5.90 12.01 -18.23
CA LEU A 87 -6.08 12.84 -17.03
C LEU A 87 -7.20 13.87 -17.18
N ASN A 88 -7.34 14.46 -18.37
CA ASN A 88 -8.42 15.42 -18.66
C ASN A 88 -9.79 14.75 -18.91
N THR A 89 -9.84 13.41 -18.94
CA THR A 89 -11.11 12.67 -19.05
C THR A 89 -11.80 12.64 -17.66
N PRO A 90 -13.01 13.17 -17.51
CA PRO A 90 -13.70 13.21 -16.22
C PRO A 90 -13.80 11.84 -15.53
N GLY A 91 -13.37 11.76 -14.28
CA GLY A 91 -13.43 10.54 -13.47
C GLY A 91 -12.42 9.46 -13.82
N TRP A 92 -11.56 9.66 -14.84
CA TRP A 92 -10.60 8.63 -15.24
C TRP A 92 -9.62 8.27 -14.12
N ALA A 93 -9.05 9.25 -13.43
CA ALA A 93 -8.10 9.02 -12.35
C ALA A 93 -8.74 8.29 -11.14
N ASP A 94 -9.97 8.64 -10.79
CA ASP A 94 -10.72 7.97 -9.72
C ASP A 94 -11.05 6.52 -10.11
N ASN A 95 -11.49 6.28 -11.35
CA ASN A 95 -11.79 4.95 -11.85
C ASN A 95 -10.52 4.07 -11.92
N LEU A 96 -9.39 4.65 -12.34
CA LEU A 96 -8.11 3.95 -12.35
C LEU A 96 -7.73 3.53 -10.93
N MET A 97 -7.80 4.44 -9.95
CA MET A 97 -7.48 4.11 -8.57
C MET A 97 -8.45 3.09 -7.97
N ALA A 98 -9.74 3.16 -8.28
CA ALA A 98 -10.71 2.14 -7.88
C ALA A 98 -10.31 0.75 -8.44
N GLY A 99 -9.90 0.68 -9.70
CA GLY A 99 -9.35 -0.53 -10.31
C GLY A 99 -8.11 -1.05 -9.60
N VAL A 100 -7.15 -0.17 -9.31
CA VAL A 100 -5.93 -0.49 -8.57
C VAL A 100 -6.24 -1.11 -7.20
N TYR A 101 -7.16 -0.52 -6.42
CA TYR A 101 -7.54 -1.05 -5.12
C TYR A 101 -8.26 -2.39 -5.21
N ARG A 102 -9.12 -2.56 -6.23
CA ARG A 102 -9.75 -3.85 -6.51
C ARG A 102 -8.68 -4.92 -6.81
N GLU A 103 -7.72 -4.65 -7.69
CA GLU A 103 -6.67 -5.59 -8.05
C GLU A 103 -5.78 -5.99 -6.87
N ILE A 104 -5.53 -5.09 -5.90
CA ILE A 104 -4.78 -5.40 -4.68
C ILE A 104 -5.44 -6.56 -3.90
N VAL A 105 -6.76 -6.72 -3.97
CA VAL A 105 -7.48 -7.71 -3.17
C VAL A 105 -8.09 -8.86 -3.99
N THR A 106 -8.03 -8.80 -5.33
CA THR A 106 -8.66 -9.80 -6.19
C THR A 106 -7.68 -10.57 -7.08
N THR A 107 -6.50 -10.00 -7.41
CA THR A 107 -5.52 -10.77 -8.20
C THR A 107 -4.94 -11.91 -7.37
N PRO A 108 -4.85 -13.15 -7.91
CA PRO A 108 -4.40 -14.32 -7.14
C PRO A 108 -3.04 -14.11 -6.46
N GLU A 109 -2.11 -13.48 -7.16
CA GLU A 109 -0.78 -13.18 -6.65
C GLU A 109 -0.82 -12.22 -5.45
N ALA A 110 -1.63 -11.16 -5.55
CA ALA A 110 -1.80 -10.19 -4.48
C ALA A 110 -2.47 -10.80 -3.26
N VAL A 111 -3.51 -11.62 -3.45
CA VAL A 111 -4.20 -12.34 -2.37
C VAL A 111 -3.21 -13.22 -1.59
N ILE A 112 -2.35 -13.96 -2.29
CA ILE A 112 -1.29 -14.78 -1.66
C ILE A 112 -0.34 -13.91 -0.84
N GLN A 113 0.10 -12.76 -1.37
CA GLN A 113 1.03 -11.87 -0.66
C GLN A 113 0.35 -11.20 0.55
N LEU A 114 -0.92 -10.80 0.44
CA LEU A 114 -1.69 -10.29 1.58
C LEU A 114 -1.82 -11.34 2.69
N GLY A 115 -2.14 -12.60 2.35
CA GLY A 115 -2.19 -13.69 3.31
C GLY A 115 -0.85 -13.95 4.01
N ARG A 116 0.26 -13.90 3.26
CA ARG A 116 1.62 -13.97 3.84
C ARG A 116 1.90 -12.80 4.78
N GLY A 117 1.52 -11.58 4.38
CA GLY A 117 1.66 -10.38 5.21
C GLY A 117 0.88 -10.50 6.52
N LEU A 118 -0.36 -10.96 6.47
CA LEU A 118 -1.18 -11.19 7.67
C LEU A 118 -0.55 -12.20 8.62
N ARG A 119 0.02 -13.31 8.10
CA ARG A 119 0.76 -14.30 8.93
C ARG A 119 1.99 -13.70 9.58
N ILE A 120 2.80 -12.94 8.83
CA ILE A 120 3.99 -12.27 9.40
C ILE A 120 3.57 -11.31 10.51
N ILE A 121 2.50 -10.51 10.31
CA ILE A 121 1.99 -9.61 11.34
C ILE A 121 1.56 -10.40 12.57
N ALA A 122 0.90 -11.55 12.43
CA ALA A 122 0.43 -12.37 13.53
C ALA A 122 1.57 -13.03 14.33
N GLU A 123 2.63 -13.47 13.65
CA GLU A 123 3.69 -14.33 14.20
C GLU A 123 4.96 -13.58 14.64
N ALA A 124 5.11 -12.30 14.26
CA ALA A 124 6.32 -11.53 14.55
C ALA A 124 6.57 -11.38 16.06
N GLU A 125 7.82 -11.47 16.49
CA GLU A 125 8.21 -11.32 17.90
C GLU A 125 8.28 -9.86 18.35
N GLY A 126 8.65 -8.95 17.45
CA GLY A 126 8.75 -7.50 17.67
C GLY A 126 7.69 -6.70 16.93
N SER A 127 7.91 -5.40 16.76
CA SER A 127 7.05 -4.57 15.94
C SER A 127 7.27 -4.88 14.45
N VAL A 128 6.20 -4.77 13.65
CA VAL A 128 6.23 -4.98 12.21
C VAL A 128 6.05 -3.66 11.49
N ILE A 129 6.90 -3.36 10.52
CA ILE A 129 6.69 -2.27 9.57
C ILE A 129 6.05 -2.84 8.31
N VAL A 130 5.01 -2.19 7.83
CA VAL A 130 4.45 -2.42 6.50
C VAL A 130 4.69 -1.18 5.64
N HIS A 131 5.25 -1.37 4.45
CA HIS A 131 5.40 -0.30 3.49
C HIS A 131 5.24 -0.77 2.04
N CYS A 132 5.00 0.21 1.16
CA CYS A 132 5.19 0.10 -0.28
C CYS A 132 6.08 1.28 -0.72
N SER A 133 5.91 1.87 -1.88
CA SER A 133 6.69 3.07 -2.25
C SER A 133 6.33 4.29 -1.38
N ALA A 134 5.06 4.68 -1.35
CA ALA A 134 4.56 5.83 -0.58
C ALA A 134 4.00 5.48 0.81
N GLY A 135 3.79 4.19 1.11
CA GLY A 135 3.21 3.74 2.38
C GLY A 135 1.71 4.04 2.55
N LYS A 136 0.98 4.25 1.44
CA LYS A 136 -0.44 4.65 1.48
C LYS A 136 -1.40 3.58 0.96
N ASP A 137 -1.33 3.20 -0.32
CA ASP A 137 -2.35 2.36 -0.97
C ASP A 137 -2.23 0.87 -0.55
N ARG A 138 -1.27 0.12 -1.07
CA ARG A 138 -1.03 -1.30 -0.73
C ARG A 138 -0.82 -1.50 0.78
N THR A 139 -0.03 -0.63 1.38
CA THR A 139 0.20 -0.59 2.83
C THR A 139 -1.10 -0.36 3.59
N GLY A 140 -1.89 0.63 3.18
CA GLY A 140 -3.19 0.94 3.79
C GLY A 140 -4.16 -0.22 3.71
N VAL A 141 -4.22 -0.92 2.56
CA VAL A 141 -5.09 -2.10 2.40
C VAL A 141 -4.65 -3.23 3.34
N LEU A 142 -3.35 -3.63 3.34
CA LEU A 142 -2.91 -4.71 4.23
C LEU A 142 -3.14 -4.41 5.71
N VAL A 143 -2.87 -3.16 6.14
CA VAL A 143 -3.09 -2.75 7.55
C VAL A 143 -4.57 -2.69 7.88
N ALA A 144 -5.42 -2.18 6.97
CA ALA A 144 -6.87 -2.20 7.16
C ALA A 144 -7.42 -3.63 7.31
N LEU A 145 -6.99 -4.56 6.45
CA LEU A 145 -7.36 -5.97 6.53
C LEU A 145 -6.92 -6.59 7.87
N ALA A 146 -5.68 -6.34 8.30
CA ALA A 146 -5.17 -6.84 9.59
C ALA A 146 -5.99 -6.31 10.76
N ALA A 147 -6.30 -5.02 10.79
CA ALA A 147 -7.06 -4.38 11.85
C ALA A 147 -8.52 -4.87 11.89
N LEU A 148 -9.20 -4.95 10.74
CA LEU A 148 -10.57 -5.46 10.65
C LEU A 148 -10.67 -6.94 11.08
N LEU A 149 -9.73 -7.79 10.65
CA LEU A 149 -9.66 -9.21 11.05
C LEU A 149 -9.34 -9.37 12.54
N ALA A 150 -8.64 -8.41 13.14
CA ALA A 150 -8.42 -8.34 14.57
C ALA A 150 -9.63 -7.84 15.36
N GLY A 151 -10.66 -7.32 14.69
CA GLY A 151 -11.89 -6.84 15.32
C GLY A 151 -11.93 -5.33 15.59
N ALA A 152 -11.05 -4.56 14.97
CA ALA A 152 -11.11 -3.11 15.07
C ALA A 152 -12.41 -2.56 14.44
N GLU A 153 -12.92 -1.50 15.03
CA GLU A 153 -14.08 -0.77 14.51
C GLU A 153 -13.75 -0.14 13.14
N GLN A 154 -14.65 -0.26 12.18
CA GLN A 154 -14.44 0.25 10.83
C GLN A 154 -14.08 1.73 10.81
N ALA A 155 -14.73 2.56 11.63
CA ALA A 155 -14.44 3.98 11.71
C ALA A 155 -12.99 4.28 12.14
N ALA A 156 -12.41 3.48 13.06
CA ALA A 156 -11.01 3.63 13.46
C ALA A 156 -10.05 3.22 12.34
N VAL A 157 -10.38 2.18 11.57
CA VAL A 157 -9.60 1.76 10.40
C VAL A 157 -9.63 2.82 9.31
N GLU A 158 -10.79 3.42 9.06
CA GLU A 158 -10.95 4.51 8.09
C GLU A 158 -10.16 5.77 8.49
N GLU A 159 -10.14 6.13 9.78
CA GLU A 159 -9.34 7.23 10.30
C GLU A 159 -7.84 6.98 10.10
N ASP A 160 -7.32 5.78 10.46
CA ASP A 160 -5.94 5.40 10.21
C ASP A 160 -5.59 5.43 8.72
N PHE A 161 -6.48 4.91 7.87
CA PHE A 161 -6.29 4.92 6.42
C PHE A 161 -6.16 6.35 5.89
N LEU A 162 -7.07 7.26 6.28
CA LEU A 162 -7.07 8.66 5.88
C LEU A 162 -5.88 9.45 6.44
N TYR A 163 -5.24 8.97 7.52
CA TYR A 163 -4.04 9.61 8.06
C TYR A 163 -2.91 9.67 7.02
N SER A 164 -2.89 8.77 6.03
CA SER A 164 -2.00 8.81 4.87
C SER A 164 -2.03 10.16 4.14
N ASN A 165 -3.17 10.85 4.16
CA ASN A 165 -3.31 12.16 3.54
C ASN A 165 -2.53 13.27 4.27
N HIS A 166 -2.32 13.13 5.57
CA HIS A 166 -1.47 14.03 6.36
C HIS A 166 0.01 13.73 6.09
N ALA A 167 0.39 12.46 6.11
CA ALA A 167 1.77 12.03 5.88
C ALA A 167 2.27 12.40 4.46
N SER A 168 1.40 12.33 3.45
CA SER A 168 1.75 12.65 2.05
C SER A 168 1.60 14.14 1.68
N ALA A 169 1.28 15.03 2.62
CA ALA A 169 1.08 16.46 2.34
C ALA A 169 2.29 17.12 1.68
N ALA A 170 3.50 16.75 2.10
CA ALA A 170 4.75 17.27 1.50
C ALA A 170 4.94 16.79 0.05
N GLN A 171 4.53 15.56 -0.28
CA GLN A 171 4.61 15.01 -1.64
C GLN A 171 3.61 15.70 -2.58
N ARG A 172 2.43 16.08 -2.07
CA ARG A 172 1.42 16.84 -2.84
C ARG A 172 1.90 18.23 -3.25
N ALA A 173 2.83 18.81 -2.50
CA ALA A 173 3.40 20.12 -2.82
C ALA A 173 4.32 20.09 -4.06
N VAL A 174 4.68 18.92 -4.57
CA VAL A 174 5.65 18.72 -5.68
C VAL A 174 4.94 18.06 -6.87
N VAL A 175 3.74 18.53 -7.22
CA VAL A 175 3.08 18.07 -8.46
C VAL A 175 3.81 18.65 -9.65
N PRO A 176 4.25 17.84 -10.64
CA PRO A 176 4.85 18.36 -11.84
C PRO A 176 3.88 19.30 -12.58
N ALA A 177 4.34 20.50 -12.94
CA ALA A 177 3.58 21.38 -13.82
C ALA A 177 3.60 20.79 -15.23
N ILE A 178 2.52 20.16 -15.65
CA ILE A 178 2.34 19.64 -17.00
C ILE A 178 1.48 20.64 -17.77
N PRO A 179 1.96 21.20 -18.91
CA PRO A 179 1.17 22.11 -19.72
C PRO A 179 -0.19 21.51 -20.11
N GLY A 180 -1.27 22.25 -19.86
CA GLY A 180 -2.63 21.81 -20.21
C GLY A 180 -3.29 20.85 -19.21
N VAL A 181 -2.68 20.60 -18.05
CA VAL A 181 -3.25 19.74 -16.98
C VAL A 181 -3.49 20.59 -15.72
N ASP A 182 -4.70 20.53 -15.20
CA ASP A 182 -5.01 21.06 -13.86
C ASP A 182 -4.33 20.17 -12.80
N PRO A 183 -3.46 20.74 -11.92
CA PRO A 183 -2.84 19.98 -10.83
C PRO A 183 -3.84 19.23 -9.93
N ALA A 184 -5.09 19.71 -9.83
CA ALA A 184 -6.13 19.04 -9.05
C ALA A 184 -6.48 17.63 -9.58
N LEU A 185 -6.26 17.36 -10.88
CA LEU A 185 -6.49 16.05 -11.48
C LEU A 185 -5.54 14.96 -10.96
N PHE A 186 -4.42 15.34 -10.31
CA PHE A 186 -3.52 14.40 -9.65
C PHE A 186 -3.96 13.99 -8.25
N ALA A 187 -4.99 14.62 -7.68
CA ALA A 187 -5.42 14.36 -6.31
C ALA A 187 -5.66 12.86 -6.01
N PRO A 188 -6.29 12.05 -6.90
CA PRO A 188 -6.47 10.62 -6.67
C PRO A 188 -5.17 9.83 -6.53
N PHE A 189 -4.08 10.28 -7.17
CA PHE A 189 -2.76 9.62 -7.10
C PHE A 189 -1.93 10.07 -5.91
N LEU A 190 -2.18 11.27 -5.39
CA LEU A 190 -1.37 11.89 -4.33
C LEU A 190 -1.90 11.64 -2.93
N GLY A 191 -3.17 11.31 -2.81
CA GLY A 191 -3.84 10.98 -1.57
C GLY A 191 -4.43 9.58 -1.55
N VAL A 192 -5.26 9.32 -0.54
CA VAL A 192 -6.14 8.15 -0.47
C VAL A 192 -7.59 8.62 -0.29
N GLN A 193 -8.54 7.83 -0.78
CA GLN A 193 -9.97 8.10 -0.69
C GLN A 193 -10.68 6.91 -0.06
N LEU A 194 -11.63 7.14 0.85
CA LEU A 194 -12.41 6.06 1.47
C LEU A 194 -13.16 5.23 0.44
N SER A 195 -13.65 5.86 -0.63
CA SER A 195 -14.33 5.15 -1.72
C SER A 195 -13.45 4.04 -2.35
N ALA A 196 -12.14 4.24 -2.43
CA ALA A 196 -11.22 3.23 -2.93
C ALA A 196 -11.05 2.07 -1.94
N LEU A 197 -10.92 2.35 -0.64
CA LEU A 197 -10.88 1.32 0.40
C LEU A 197 -12.20 0.53 0.45
N HIS A 198 -13.33 1.23 0.46
CA HIS A 198 -14.66 0.59 0.44
C HIS A 198 -14.83 -0.28 -0.81
N GLY A 199 -14.43 0.20 -1.99
CA GLY A 199 -14.47 -0.60 -3.21
C GLY A 199 -13.62 -1.87 -3.15
N ALA A 200 -12.48 -1.86 -2.44
CA ALA A 200 -11.70 -3.07 -2.17
C ALA A 200 -12.44 -4.02 -1.21
N LEU A 201 -13.03 -3.51 -0.14
CA LEU A 201 -13.80 -4.33 0.81
C LEU A 201 -15.06 -4.92 0.15
N ASP A 202 -15.78 -4.14 -0.67
CA ASP A 202 -16.91 -4.61 -1.46
C ASP A 202 -16.51 -5.72 -2.46
N ALA A 203 -15.32 -5.60 -3.07
CA ALA A 203 -14.80 -6.65 -3.94
C ALA A 203 -14.52 -7.94 -3.16
N ILE A 204 -13.94 -7.86 -1.96
CA ILE A 204 -13.76 -9.01 -1.07
C ILE A 204 -15.11 -9.66 -0.71
N GLU A 205 -16.09 -8.85 -0.32
CA GLU A 205 -17.44 -9.34 0.02
C GLU A 205 -18.07 -10.05 -1.19
N SER A 206 -17.98 -9.43 -2.37
CA SER A 206 -18.54 -9.98 -3.61
C SER A 206 -17.90 -11.30 -4.04
N GLU A 207 -16.57 -11.44 -3.90
CA GLU A 207 -15.83 -12.60 -4.42
C GLU A 207 -15.71 -13.74 -3.40
N HIS A 208 -15.66 -13.40 -2.11
CA HIS A 208 -15.44 -14.37 -1.02
C HIS A 208 -16.61 -14.46 -0.02
N GLY A 209 -17.59 -13.56 -0.08
CA GLY A 209 -18.74 -13.51 0.80
C GLY A 209 -18.47 -12.92 2.18
N SER A 210 -17.20 -12.85 2.63
CA SER A 210 -16.81 -12.21 3.89
C SER A 210 -15.30 -12.00 3.99
N LEU A 211 -14.88 -11.10 4.85
CA LEU A 211 -13.46 -10.89 5.14
C LEU A 211 -12.76 -12.13 5.77
N PRO A 212 -13.36 -12.88 6.70
CA PRO A 212 -12.77 -14.16 7.15
C PRO A 212 -12.64 -15.21 6.03
N ALA A 213 -13.60 -15.29 5.11
CA ALA A 213 -13.51 -16.21 3.97
C ALA A 213 -12.40 -15.80 2.99
N PHE A 214 -12.22 -14.51 2.77
CA PHE A 214 -11.07 -13.97 2.04
C PHE A 214 -9.74 -14.37 2.72
N ALA A 215 -9.62 -14.17 4.04
CA ALA A 215 -8.42 -14.53 4.78
C ALA A 215 -8.12 -16.04 4.65
N ALA A 216 -9.13 -16.89 4.74
CA ALA A 216 -8.99 -18.34 4.54
C ALA A 216 -8.50 -18.66 3.11
N SER A 217 -9.05 -18.02 2.07
CA SER A 217 -8.61 -18.20 0.68
C SER A 217 -7.17 -17.72 0.46
N ALA A 218 -6.72 -16.71 1.22
CA ALA A 218 -5.34 -16.22 1.26
C ALA A 218 -4.39 -17.11 2.09
N GLY A 219 -4.88 -18.24 2.62
CA GLY A 219 -4.11 -19.20 3.40
C GLY A 219 -3.88 -18.77 4.86
N VAL A 220 -4.75 -17.92 5.39
CA VAL A 220 -4.75 -17.52 6.82
C VAL A 220 -5.76 -18.41 7.56
N ASP A 221 -5.27 -19.25 8.44
CA ASP A 221 -6.10 -20.16 9.23
C ASP A 221 -6.62 -19.53 10.54
N GLU A 222 -7.50 -20.22 11.24
CA GLU A 222 -8.09 -19.76 12.50
C GLU A 222 -7.03 -19.50 13.59
N SER A 223 -5.95 -20.25 13.61
CA SER A 223 -4.87 -20.07 14.58
C SER A 223 -4.12 -18.75 14.33
N THR A 224 -3.87 -18.44 13.07
CA THR A 224 -3.28 -17.16 12.63
C THR A 224 -4.23 -15.99 12.95
N LEU A 225 -5.53 -16.13 12.70
CA LEU A 225 -6.52 -15.11 13.05
C LEU A 225 -6.58 -14.86 14.56
N ALA A 226 -6.51 -15.92 15.37
CA ALA A 226 -6.46 -15.78 16.83
C ALA A 226 -5.20 -15.07 17.30
N ALA A 227 -4.03 -15.40 16.72
CA ALA A 227 -2.77 -14.74 17.01
C ALA A 227 -2.79 -13.26 16.60
N LEU A 228 -3.37 -12.94 15.41
CA LEU A 228 -3.53 -11.57 14.92
C LEU A 228 -4.38 -10.73 15.88
N ARG A 229 -5.52 -11.27 16.35
CA ARG A 229 -6.39 -10.63 17.34
C ARG A 229 -5.64 -10.35 18.63
N ALA A 230 -5.04 -11.38 19.23
CA ALA A 230 -4.29 -11.25 20.49
C ALA A 230 -3.15 -10.21 20.40
N ARG A 231 -2.57 -10.02 19.21
CA ARG A 231 -1.47 -9.10 18.97
C ARG A 231 -1.91 -7.66 18.73
N LEU A 232 -3.04 -7.45 18.06
CA LEU A 232 -3.53 -6.13 17.65
C LEU A 232 -4.67 -5.61 18.54
N GLU A 233 -5.15 -6.40 19.49
CA GLU A 233 -6.08 -5.90 20.53
C GLU A 233 -5.45 -4.70 21.25
N PRO A 234 -6.23 -3.61 21.48
CA PRO A 234 -5.76 -2.38 22.12
C PRO A 234 -5.38 -2.54 23.60
#